data_2d425ce3df635c68799c5928cae9a287
#
_entry.id   2d425ce3df635c68799c5928cae9a287
#
_cell.length_a   1.000
_cell.length_b   1.000
_cell.length_c   1.000
_cell.angle_alpha   90.00
_cell.angle_beta   90.00
_cell.angle_gamma   90.00
#
_symmetry.space_group_name_H-M   'P 1'
#
loop_
_entity.id
_entity.type
_entity.pdbx_description
1 polymer ?
#
loop_
_entity_poly.entity_id
_entity_poly.type
_entity_poly.pdbx_seq_one_letter_code
_entity_poly.pdbx_strand_id
1 'polypeptide(L)'
;MRILLVQSDSRRLAARPVPLARQFLLWLLVAAVAIGASPYRAWSQVAAAGQPLPAPVGYVNDFANVLAPDAAARIDDLAKRVNAATRGDMVIVTLPNLGGRPVEEVSLRLGREWKIGADAAIGDQARNAGVIILLVPKETSDDGRGYCRIETGQGAEGFITDATSGEICRAQTPLFRAQDYSGAVERIAIDVAGRYAANFGVTLDGVPPPQQRRRPQQSRGIPPFMIVLALVVLFSLLTASGGRRRRGCVGCIPIPVPGPPLGGWHSGGGGFGGGFGGGGGGGFGGFGGGGGFSGGGGGSNW
;
A
#
# COMPACT_ATOMS: atom_id res chain seq x y z
N MET A 1 -78.93 -43.68 -55.40
CA MET A 1 -77.90 -43.40 -54.38
C MET A 1 -76.88 -42.50 -55.05
N ARG A 2 -76.99 -41.18 -54.90
CA ARG A 2 -76.16 -40.17 -55.54
C ARG A 2 -75.07 -39.79 -54.58
N ILE A 3 -73.80 -40.00 -54.93
CA ILE A 3 -72.61 -39.55 -54.17
C ILE A 3 -72.28 -38.14 -54.63
N LEU A 4 -72.38 -37.17 -53.75
CA LEU A 4 -71.95 -35.81 -53.98
C LEU A 4 -70.44 -35.73 -53.74
N LEU A 5 -69.66 -35.43 -54.75
CA LEU A 5 -68.24 -35.08 -54.68
C LEU A 5 -68.14 -33.60 -54.24
N VAL A 6 -67.60 -33.39 -53.05
CA VAL A 6 -67.22 -32.06 -52.59
C VAL A 6 -65.84 -31.70 -53.13
N GLN A 7 -65.78 -30.75 -54.04
CA GLN A 7 -64.61 -30.24 -54.67
C GLN A 7 -63.96 -29.17 -53.71
N SER A 8 -62.84 -29.47 -53.09
CA SER A 8 -62.12 -28.54 -52.24
C SER A 8 -61.33 -27.56 -53.11
N ASP A 9 -61.79 -26.32 -53.11
CA ASP A 9 -61.11 -25.18 -53.76
C ASP A 9 -59.90 -24.72 -52.92
N SER A 10 -58.73 -25.24 -53.24
CA SER A 10 -57.46 -24.83 -52.58
C SER A 10 -56.95 -23.55 -53.24
N ARG A 11 -57.44 -22.42 -52.78
CA ARG A 11 -56.84 -21.09 -53.09
C ARG A 11 -55.44 -21.05 -52.56
N ARG A 12 -54.43 -21.21 -53.36
CA ARG A 12 -53.06 -20.95 -53.08
C ARG A 12 -52.88 -19.42 -52.83
N LEU A 13 -52.72 -19.05 -51.62
CA LEU A 13 -52.26 -17.68 -51.24
C LEU A 13 -50.84 -17.53 -51.80
N ALA A 14 -50.72 -16.85 -52.91
CA ALA A 14 -49.44 -16.47 -53.49
C ALA A 14 -48.74 -15.44 -52.52
N ALA A 15 -47.74 -15.89 -51.80
CA ALA A 15 -46.91 -15.03 -51.01
C ALA A 15 -46.19 -14.03 -51.94
N ARG A 16 -46.53 -12.75 -51.82
CA ARG A 16 -45.84 -11.67 -52.55
C ARG A 16 -44.39 -11.63 -52.17
N PRO A 17 -43.41 -11.62 -53.07
CA PRO A 17 -42.00 -11.51 -52.76
C PRO A 17 -41.72 -10.18 -52.09
N VAL A 18 -41.19 -10.23 -50.89
CA VAL A 18 -40.76 -9.05 -50.16
C VAL A 18 -39.53 -8.48 -50.87
N PRO A 19 -39.51 -7.19 -51.26
CA PRO A 19 -38.41 -6.62 -52.03
C PRO A 19 -37.12 -6.73 -51.19
N LEU A 20 -36.04 -7.18 -51.86
CA LEU A 20 -34.72 -7.45 -51.27
C LEU A 20 -34.24 -6.29 -50.37
N ALA A 21 -34.54 -5.05 -50.74
CA ALA A 21 -34.24 -3.86 -49.93
C ALA A 21 -34.86 -3.90 -48.51
N ARG A 22 -36.08 -4.46 -48.39
CA ARG A 22 -36.79 -4.55 -47.10
C ARG A 22 -36.21 -5.67 -46.23
N GLN A 23 -35.69 -6.74 -46.85
CA GLN A 23 -34.96 -7.80 -46.12
C GLN A 23 -33.64 -7.30 -45.63
N PHE A 24 -32.88 -6.51 -46.40
CA PHE A 24 -31.63 -5.89 -45.95
C PHE A 24 -31.85 -4.93 -44.79
N LEU A 25 -32.92 -4.14 -44.80
CA LEU A 25 -33.23 -3.22 -43.69
C LEU A 25 -33.57 -3.98 -42.40
N LEU A 26 -34.32 -5.09 -42.54
CA LEU A 26 -34.61 -5.95 -41.37
C LEU A 26 -33.35 -6.62 -40.82
N TRP A 27 -32.40 -7.07 -41.64
CA TRP A 27 -31.14 -7.63 -41.17
C TRP A 27 -30.25 -6.59 -40.52
N LEU A 28 -30.22 -5.34 -41.02
CA LEU A 28 -29.50 -4.22 -40.37
C LEU A 28 -30.12 -3.84 -39.03
N LEU A 29 -31.45 -3.87 -38.92
CA LEU A 29 -32.14 -3.62 -37.64
C LEU A 29 -31.88 -4.73 -36.63
N VAL A 30 -31.88 -6.00 -37.03
CA VAL A 30 -31.55 -7.13 -36.17
C VAL A 30 -30.08 -7.10 -35.75
N ALA A 31 -29.17 -6.75 -36.66
CA ALA A 31 -27.75 -6.55 -36.32
C ALA A 31 -27.52 -5.39 -35.35
N ALA A 32 -28.22 -4.26 -35.52
CA ALA A 32 -28.13 -3.12 -34.62
C ALA A 32 -28.66 -3.46 -33.19
N VAL A 33 -29.74 -4.24 -33.12
CA VAL A 33 -30.26 -4.74 -31.84
C VAL A 33 -29.31 -5.75 -31.19
N ALA A 34 -28.67 -6.61 -31.99
CA ALA A 34 -27.67 -7.56 -31.47
C ALA A 34 -26.38 -6.86 -30.97
N ILE A 35 -25.97 -5.75 -31.58
CA ILE A 35 -24.83 -4.92 -31.12
C ILE A 35 -25.21 -4.10 -29.90
N GLY A 36 -26.46 -3.61 -29.83
CA GLY A 36 -26.98 -2.87 -28.66
C GLY A 36 -27.33 -3.77 -27.46
N ALA A 37 -27.60 -5.06 -27.71
CA ALA A 37 -27.84 -6.09 -26.71
C ALA A 37 -26.59 -6.93 -26.41
N SER A 38 -25.40 -6.45 -26.75
CA SER A 38 -24.21 -6.93 -26.05
C SER A 38 -24.55 -6.75 -24.60
N PRO A 39 -24.62 -7.82 -23.77
CA PRO A 39 -24.48 -7.62 -22.38
C PRO A 39 -23.12 -6.93 -22.28
N TYR A 40 -23.10 -5.62 -22.12
CA TYR A 40 -22.08 -5.06 -21.28
C TYR A 40 -22.20 -5.98 -20.08
N ARG A 41 -21.32 -6.99 -20.02
CA ARG A 41 -20.91 -7.48 -18.73
C ARG A 41 -20.55 -6.18 -18.04
N ALA A 42 -21.54 -5.59 -17.38
CA ALA A 42 -21.27 -4.91 -16.17
C ALA A 42 -20.35 -5.92 -15.50
N TRP A 43 -19.06 -5.69 -15.62
CA TRP A 43 -18.14 -6.03 -14.60
C TRP A 43 -18.69 -5.20 -13.45
N SER A 44 -19.79 -5.66 -12.86
CA SER A 44 -19.93 -5.59 -11.45
C SER A 44 -18.60 -6.12 -10.98
N GLN A 45 -17.66 -5.23 -10.78
CA GLN A 45 -16.81 -5.32 -9.65
C GLN A 45 -17.84 -5.41 -8.50
N VAL A 46 -18.35 -6.62 -8.29
CA VAL A 46 -18.44 -7.14 -6.97
C VAL A 46 -17.01 -6.91 -6.51
N ALA A 47 -16.78 -5.73 -5.88
CA ALA A 47 -15.69 -5.55 -4.98
C ALA A 47 -15.79 -6.83 -4.17
N ALA A 48 -14.90 -7.77 -4.47
CA ALA A 48 -14.85 -9.02 -3.77
C ALA A 48 -14.73 -8.54 -2.35
N ALA A 49 -15.82 -8.66 -1.59
CA ALA A 49 -15.85 -8.30 -0.19
C ALA A 49 -14.69 -9.10 0.35
N GLY A 50 -13.54 -8.40 0.51
CA GLY A 50 -12.25 -9.05 0.57
C GLY A 50 -12.36 -10.09 1.64
N GLN A 51 -11.78 -11.28 1.42
CA GLN A 51 -11.84 -12.34 2.41
C GLN A 51 -11.67 -11.72 3.79
N PRO A 52 -12.57 -12.06 4.73
CA PRO A 52 -12.50 -11.47 6.06
C PRO A 52 -11.10 -11.75 6.62
N LEU A 53 -10.49 -10.71 7.17
CA LEU A 53 -9.22 -10.89 7.85
C LEU A 53 -9.45 -11.79 9.08
N PRO A 54 -8.50 -12.65 9.44
CA PRO A 54 -8.64 -13.46 10.64
C PRO A 54 -8.74 -12.56 11.87
N ALA A 55 -9.41 -13.03 12.92
CA ALA A 55 -9.46 -12.30 14.18
C ALA A 55 -8.10 -12.38 14.91
N PRO A 56 -7.67 -11.33 15.63
CA PRO A 56 -6.43 -11.35 16.37
C PRO A 56 -6.51 -12.34 17.56
N VAL A 57 -5.43 -13.08 17.77
CA VAL A 57 -5.31 -14.01 18.90
C VAL A 57 -4.35 -13.52 19.98
N GLY A 58 -3.51 -12.52 19.68
CA GLY A 58 -2.52 -11.96 20.58
C GLY A 58 -1.65 -10.93 19.89
N TYR A 59 -0.50 -10.63 20.47
CA TYR A 59 0.50 -9.79 19.81
C TYR A 59 1.20 -10.53 18.66
N VAL A 60 1.27 -11.87 18.73
CA VAL A 60 1.79 -12.72 17.65
C VAL A 60 0.64 -13.54 17.06
N ASN A 61 0.42 -13.36 15.77
CA ASN A 61 -0.67 -13.95 14.99
C ASN A 61 -0.07 -14.70 13.79
N ASP A 62 0.37 -15.93 14.03
CA ASP A 62 1.05 -16.76 13.03
C ASP A 62 0.06 -17.62 12.23
N PHE A 63 -0.68 -17.01 11.30
CA PHE A 63 -1.64 -17.72 10.44
C PHE A 63 -0.98 -18.49 9.28
N ALA A 64 0.27 -18.15 8.95
CA ALA A 64 1.04 -18.90 7.96
C ALA A 64 1.76 -20.12 8.59
N ASN A 65 1.78 -20.21 9.93
CA ASN A 65 2.45 -21.27 10.67
C ASN A 65 3.93 -21.44 10.30
N VAL A 66 4.65 -20.31 10.26
CA VAL A 66 6.06 -20.25 9.86
C VAL A 66 7.00 -19.85 11.00
N LEU A 67 6.46 -19.51 12.16
CA LEU A 67 7.24 -19.16 13.34
C LEU A 67 7.46 -20.39 14.23
N ALA A 68 8.69 -20.62 14.65
CA ALA A 68 8.98 -21.60 15.67
C ALA A 68 8.31 -21.20 17.01
N PRO A 69 7.69 -22.13 17.75
CA PRO A 69 6.92 -21.79 18.95
C PRO A 69 7.71 -21.02 20.00
N ASP A 70 8.97 -21.34 20.17
CA ASP A 70 9.87 -20.66 21.10
C ASP A 70 10.20 -19.23 20.65
N ALA A 71 10.37 -18.99 19.36
CA ALA A 71 10.55 -17.65 18.79
C ALA A 71 9.28 -16.83 18.93
N ALA A 72 8.12 -17.41 18.60
CA ALA A 72 6.83 -16.76 18.78
C ALA A 72 6.59 -16.34 20.24
N ALA A 73 6.94 -17.19 21.20
CA ALA A 73 6.83 -16.88 22.64
C ALA A 73 7.77 -15.73 23.06
N ARG A 74 9.02 -15.70 22.58
CA ARG A 74 9.96 -14.59 22.86
C ARG A 74 9.47 -13.28 22.27
N ILE A 75 8.94 -13.29 21.04
CA ILE A 75 8.41 -12.11 20.37
C ILE A 75 7.16 -11.60 21.08
N ASP A 76 6.27 -12.49 21.50
CA ASP A 76 5.05 -12.14 22.25
C ASP A 76 5.40 -11.49 23.62
N ASP A 77 6.36 -12.07 24.35
CA ASP A 77 6.88 -11.46 25.58
C ASP A 77 7.50 -10.06 25.33
N LEU A 78 8.26 -9.91 24.27
CA LEU A 78 8.82 -8.61 23.89
C LEU A 78 7.71 -7.60 23.58
N ALA A 79 6.69 -7.99 22.83
CA ALA A 79 5.56 -7.12 22.49
C ALA A 79 4.77 -6.70 23.74
N LYS A 80 4.54 -7.61 24.68
CA LYS A 80 3.92 -7.31 25.98
C LYS A 80 4.75 -6.31 26.79
N ARG A 81 6.08 -6.45 26.81
CA ARG A 81 6.96 -5.51 27.50
C ARG A 81 6.94 -4.12 26.84
N VAL A 82 6.91 -4.05 25.49
CA VAL A 82 6.73 -2.79 24.77
C VAL A 82 5.41 -2.13 25.18
N ASN A 83 4.31 -2.88 25.16
CA ASN A 83 3.01 -2.33 25.54
C ASN A 83 2.97 -1.88 27.01
N ALA A 84 3.48 -2.67 27.94
CA ALA A 84 3.52 -2.31 29.37
C ALA A 84 4.32 -1.03 29.62
N ALA A 85 5.43 -0.83 28.91
CA ALA A 85 6.31 0.32 29.09
C ALA A 85 5.84 1.57 28.35
N THR A 86 5.14 1.45 27.21
CA THR A 86 4.85 2.56 26.31
C THR A 86 3.37 2.76 26.02
N ARG A 87 2.53 1.80 26.34
CA ARG A 87 1.12 1.70 25.91
C ARG A 87 0.96 1.63 24.39
N GLY A 88 2.06 1.51 23.64
CA GLY A 88 2.03 1.27 22.20
C GLY A 88 1.88 -0.23 21.89
N ASP A 89 1.28 -0.55 20.78
CA ASP A 89 1.08 -1.94 20.36
C ASP A 89 2.07 -2.32 19.25
N MET A 90 2.85 -3.36 19.48
CA MET A 90 3.68 -4.00 18.47
C MET A 90 3.08 -5.38 18.14
N VAL A 91 2.51 -5.51 16.96
CA VAL A 91 1.77 -6.71 16.54
C VAL A 91 2.46 -7.38 15.37
N ILE A 92 2.64 -8.68 15.49
CA ILE A 92 3.21 -9.51 14.44
C ILE A 92 2.10 -10.32 13.79
N VAL A 93 2.05 -10.29 12.46
CA VAL A 93 1.07 -11.04 11.68
C VAL A 93 1.79 -11.78 10.57
N THR A 94 1.61 -13.08 10.48
CA THR A 94 1.98 -13.82 9.29
C THR A 94 0.72 -14.29 8.57
N LEU A 95 0.67 -14.10 7.27
CA LEU A 95 -0.44 -14.57 6.42
C LEU A 95 0.10 -15.52 5.36
N PRO A 96 -0.63 -16.62 5.04
CA PRO A 96 -0.19 -17.52 3.98
C PRO A 96 -0.21 -16.84 2.61
N ASN A 97 -1.17 -15.95 2.35
CA ASN A 97 -1.27 -15.16 1.11
C ASN A 97 -2.04 -13.85 1.35
N LEU A 98 -2.07 -13.01 0.34
CA LEU A 98 -2.77 -11.71 0.36
C LEU A 98 -4.14 -11.75 -0.31
N GLY A 99 -4.53 -12.88 -0.90
CA GLY A 99 -5.78 -13.02 -1.66
C GLY A 99 -5.85 -12.06 -2.85
N GLY A 100 -4.74 -11.86 -3.55
CA GLY A 100 -4.63 -10.98 -4.72
C GLY A 100 -4.67 -9.48 -4.42
N ARG A 101 -4.60 -9.09 -3.14
CA ARG A 101 -4.60 -7.66 -2.73
C ARG A 101 -3.18 -7.14 -2.52
N PRO A 102 -2.96 -5.82 -2.70
CA PRO A 102 -1.71 -5.19 -2.32
C PRO A 102 -1.41 -5.36 -0.82
N VAL A 103 -0.14 -5.59 -0.48
CA VAL A 103 0.28 -5.76 0.91
C VAL A 103 -0.02 -4.54 1.77
N GLU A 104 0.02 -3.35 1.17
CA GLU A 104 -0.33 -2.07 1.78
C GLU A 104 -1.79 -2.01 2.22
N GLU A 105 -2.69 -2.48 1.37
CA GLU A 105 -4.12 -2.53 1.68
C GLU A 105 -4.40 -3.48 2.83
N VAL A 106 -3.79 -4.68 2.79
CA VAL A 106 -4.00 -5.70 3.81
C VAL A 106 -3.47 -5.25 5.16
N SER A 107 -2.25 -4.67 5.22
CA SER A 107 -1.66 -4.17 6.45
C SER A 107 -2.44 -3.00 7.05
N LEU A 108 -2.89 -2.07 6.22
CA LEU A 108 -3.72 -0.94 6.63
C LEU A 108 -5.07 -1.40 7.21
N ARG A 109 -5.71 -2.38 6.55
CA ARG A 109 -6.97 -2.96 7.04
C ARG A 109 -6.78 -3.68 8.38
N LEU A 110 -5.70 -4.46 8.54
CA LEU A 110 -5.38 -5.09 9.82
C LEU A 110 -5.30 -4.05 10.94
N GLY A 111 -4.57 -2.95 10.74
CA GLY A 111 -4.44 -1.90 11.74
C GLY A 111 -5.77 -1.27 12.16
N ARG A 112 -6.63 -1.02 11.19
CA ARG A 112 -7.94 -0.38 11.41
C ARG A 112 -8.97 -1.33 11.99
N GLU A 113 -9.11 -2.54 11.44
CA GLU A 113 -10.10 -3.52 11.87
C GLU A 113 -9.78 -4.08 13.26
N TRP A 114 -8.50 -4.29 13.55
CA TRP A 114 -8.05 -4.77 14.86
C TRP A 114 -7.90 -3.66 15.90
N LYS A 115 -8.04 -2.39 15.48
CA LYS A 115 -7.95 -1.20 16.35
C LYS A 115 -6.61 -1.15 17.13
N ILE A 116 -5.51 -1.42 16.43
CA ILE A 116 -4.18 -1.46 17.01
C ILE A 116 -3.71 -0.05 17.39
N GLY A 117 -3.03 0.07 18.53
CA GLY A 117 -2.61 1.34 19.12
C GLY A 117 -3.57 1.87 20.18
N ALA A 118 -3.08 2.72 21.07
CA ALA A 118 -3.89 3.25 22.15
C ALA A 118 -4.88 4.31 21.66
N ASP A 119 -6.14 4.22 22.09
CA ASP A 119 -7.13 5.31 22.03
C ASP A 119 -6.91 6.24 23.21
N ALA A 120 -5.97 7.16 23.07
CA ALA A 120 -5.58 8.10 24.11
C ALA A 120 -5.92 9.54 23.72
N ALA A 121 -5.88 10.46 24.68
CA ALA A 121 -6.18 11.86 24.45
C ALA A 121 -5.25 12.51 23.40
N ILE A 122 -5.74 13.57 22.76
CA ILE A 122 -4.92 14.36 21.82
C ILE A 122 -3.70 14.93 22.56
N GLY A 123 -2.51 14.68 22.00
CA GLY A 123 -1.22 15.06 22.61
C GLY A 123 -0.59 13.97 23.48
N ASP A 124 -1.28 12.88 23.78
CA ASP A 124 -0.66 11.73 24.44
C ASP A 124 0.25 10.99 23.44
N GLN A 125 1.49 10.76 23.86
CA GLN A 125 2.52 10.09 23.04
C GLN A 125 2.14 8.66 22.65
N ALA A 126 1.35 7.98 23.45
CA ALA A 126 0.88 6.62 23.17
C ALA A 126 -0.28 6.57 22.16
N ARG A 127 -0.91 7.72 21.86
CA ARG A 127 -2.06 7.77 20.98
C ARG A 127 -1.71 7.24 19.59
N ASN A 128 -2.45 6.21 19.14
CA ASN A 128 -2.23 5.55 17.85
C ASN A 128 -0.79 5.08 17.62
N ALA A 129 -0.03 4.84 18.69
CA ALA A 129 1.32 4.30 18.63
C ALA A 129 1.30 2.78 18.41
N GLY A 130 0.63 2.36 17.34
CA GLY A 130 0.54 0.97 16.91
C GLY A 130 1.50 0.67 15.76
N VAL A 131 2.07 -0.52 15.73
CA VAL A 131 2.93 -1.00 14.65
C VAL A 131 2.57 -2.45 14.32
N ILE A 132 2.42 -2.75 13.04
CA ILE A 132 2.20 -4.10 12.53
C ILE A 132 3.42 -4.54 11.75
N ILE A 133 3.94 -5.71 12.08
CA ILE A 133 4.97 -6.41 11.31
C ILE A 133 4.25 -7.52 10.55
N LEU A 134 3.99 -7.30 9.26
CA LEU A 134 3.32 -8.26 8.38
C LEU A 134 4.35 -9.02 7.56
N LEU A 135 4.26 -10.34 7.61
CA LEU A 135 5.05 -11.28 6.82
C LEU A 135 4.14 -12.17 5.97
N VAL A 136 4.47 -12.30 4.70
CA VAL A 136 3.87 -13.30 3.79
C VAL A 136 5.00 -14.14 3.22
N PRO A 137 5.04 -15.45 3.52
CA PRO A 137 6.08 -16.31 3.01
C PRO A 137 5.98 -16.48 1.49
N LYS A 138 7.10 -16.56 0.82
CA LYS A 138 7.17 -16.73 -0.63
C LYS A 138 6.51 -18.04 -1.09
N GLU A 139 6.64 -19.09 -0.29
CA GLU A 139 6.21 -20.44 -0.62
C GLU A 139 4.68 -20.61 -0.65
N THR A 140 3.97 -19.75 0.06
CA THR A 140 2.51 -19.79 0.17
C THR A 140 1.80 -18.66 -0.56
N SER A 141 2.56 -17.67 -1.01
CA SER A 141 2.03 -16.51 -1.73
C SER A 141 1.56 -16.86 -3.14
N ASP A 142 0.41 -16.33 -3.53
CA ASP A 142 -0.22 -16.61 -4.83
C ASP A 142 0.62 -16.13 -6.03
N ASP A 143 1.46 -15.11 -5.85
CA ASP A 143 2.32 -14.53 -6.88
C ASP A 143 3.79 -15.01 -6.80
N GLY A 144 4.09 -15.93 -5.89
CA GLY A 144 5.43 -16.48 -5.67
C GLY A 144 6.44 -15.49 -5.11
N ARG A 145 6.00 -14.39 -4.49
CA ARG A 145 6.84 -13.39 -3.83
C ARG A 145 6.61 -13.43 -2.33
N GLY A 146 7.70 -13.29 -1.58
CA GLY A 146 7.62 -13.03 -0.16
C GLY A 146 7.46 -11.54 0.13
N TYR A 147 6.71 -11.20 1.19
CA TYR A 147 6.50 -9.80 1.59
C TYR A 147 6.81 -9.61 3.07
N CYS A 148 7.61 -8.60 3.36
CA CYS A 148 7.77 -8.03 4.70
C CYS A 148 7.31 -6.59 4.64
N ARG A 149 6.38 -6.22 5.52
CA ARG A 149 5.91 -4.84 5.65
C ARG A 149 5.77 -4.47 7.12
N ILE A 150 6.23 -3.29 7.45
CA ILE A 150 5.98 -2.65 8.74
C ILE A 150 5.02 -1.51 8.47
N GLU A 151 3.80 -1.66 8.95
CA GLU A 151 2.76 -0.64 8.88
C GLU A 151 2.72 0.12 10.19
N THR A 152 2.69 1.45 10.13
CA THR A 152 2.74 2.32 11.30
C THR A 152 1.44 3.09 11.50
N GLY A 153 0.94 3.11 12.72
CA GLY A 153 -0.10 4.02 13.14
C GLY A 153 0.43 5.45 13.23
N GLN A 154 -0.46 6.43 13.15
CA GLN A 154 -0.13 7.86 13.14
C GLN A 154 0.80 8.29 14.28
N GLY A 155 0.65 7.69 15.47
CA GLY A 155 1.53 7.98 16.62
C GLY A 155 2.92 7.36 16.50
N ALA A 156 3.11 6.37 15.66
CA ALA A 156 4.40 5.70 15.45
C ALA A 156 5.20 6.26 14.27
N GLU A 157 4.57 6.97 13.33
CA GLU A 157 5.21 7.50 12.11
C GLU A 157 6.39 8.44 12.42
N GLY A 158 6.34 9.14 13.54
CA GLY A 158 7.39 10.08 13.96
C GLY A 158 8.72 9.42 14.30
N PHE A 159 8.71 8.17 14.78
CA PHE A 159 9.92 7.44 15.19
C PHE A 159 10.21 6.16 14.39
N ILE A 160 9.20 5.64 13.68
CA ILE A 160 9.35 4.57 12.69
C ILE A 160 8.80 5.08 11.35
N THR A 161 9.66 5.72 10.57
CA THR A 161 9.30 6.27 9.26
C THR A 161 9.24 5.18 8.20
N ASP A 162 8.60 5.45 7.06
CA ASP A 162 8.51 4.54 5.91
C ASP A 162 9.91 4.07 5.44
N ALA A 163 10.86 5.01 5.40
CA ALA A 163 12.24 4.69 5.02
C ALA A 163 12.88 3.69 6.00
N THR A 164 12.64 3.90 7.29
CA THR A 164 13.12 3.03 8.37
C THR A 164 12.48 1.66 8.30
N SER A 165 11.16 1.59 8.13
CA SER A 165 10.38 0.36 7.99
C SER A 165 10.89 -0.49 6.83
N GLY A 166 11.08 0.15 5.66
CA GLY A 166 11.64 -0.51 4.49
C GLY A 166 13.10 -0.96 4.69
N GLU A 167 13.90 -0.22 5.45
CA GLU A 167 15.29 -0.58 5.76
C GLU A 167 15.37 -1.79 6.68
N ILE A 168 14.55 -1.83 7.75
CA ILE A 168 14.46 -2.95 8.67
C ILE A 168 14.08 -4.24 7.92
N CYS A 169 13.03 -4.19 7.09
CA CYS A 169 12.62 -5.34 6.27
C CYS A 169 13.72 -5.80 5.33
N ARG A 170 14.34 -4.90 4.57
CA ARG A 170 15.42 -5.23 3.63
C ARG A 170 16.64 -5.84 4.31
N ALA A 171 16.94 -5.43 5.52
CA ALA A 171 18.06 -5.97 6.28
C ALA A 171 17.89 -7.48 6.58
N GLN A 172 16.66 -7.98 6.62
CA GLN A 172 16.36 -9.38 6.87
C GLN A 172 16.18 -10.23 5.60
N THR A 173 16.34 -9.65 4.41
CA THR A 173 16.23 -10.38 3.13
C THR A 173 17.12 -11.65 3.07
N PRO A 174 18.35 -11.68 3.61
CA PRO A 174 19.13 -12.92 3.62
C PRO A 174 18.48 -14.04 4.42
N LEU A 175 17.86 -13.73 5.57
CA LEU A 175 17.15 -14.72 6.39
C LEU A 175 15.86 -15.18 5.70
N PHE A 176 15.11 -14.27 5.09
CA PHE A 176 13.92 -14.61 4.33
C PHE A 176 14.23 -15.56 3.17
N ARG A 177 15.33 -15.33 2.45
CA ARG A 177 15.79 -16.23 1.38
C ARG A 177 16.25 -17.59 1.89
N ALA A 178 16.73 -17.65 3.11
CA ALA A 178 17.10 -18.89 3.79
C ALA A 178 15.90 -19.57 4.48
N GLN A 179 14.70 -19.00 4.35
CA GLN A 179 13.47 -19.46 5.01
C GLN A 179 13.55 -19.45 6.54
N ASP A 180 14.50 -18.70 7.11
CA ASP A 180 14.57 -18.44 8.55
C ASP A 180 13.64 -17.29 8.93
N TYR A 181 12.34 -17.56 8.86
CA TYR A 181 11.29 -16.58 9.16
C TYR A 181 11.29 -16.21 10.63
N SER A 182 11.53 -17.16 11.51
CA SER A 182 11.61 -16.95 12.96
C SER A 182 12.71 -15.97 13.33
N GLY A 183 13.93 -16.22 12.86
CA GLY A 183 15.07 -15.35 13.12
C GLY A 183 14.89 -13.96 12.49
N ALA A 184 14.29 -13.89 11.30
CA ALA A 184 14.01 -12.62 10.63
C ALA A 184 13.02 -11.77 11.42
N VAL A 185 11.88 -12.35 11.80
CA VAL A 185 10.81 -11.63 12.54
C VAL A 185 11.28 -11.22 13.92
N GLU A 186 12.03 -12.08 14.64
CA GLU A 186 12.59 -11.74 15.94
C GLU A 186 13.54 -10.54 15.88
N ARG A 187 14.41 -10.47 14.86
CA ARG A 187 15.28 -9.30 14.64
C ARG A 187 14.49 -8.04 14.30
N ILE A 188 13.47 -8.14 13.47
CA ILE A 188 12.59 -7.00 13.17
C ILE A 188 11.90 -6.52 14.44
N ALA A 189 11.36 -7.43 15.25
CA ALA A 189 10.69 -7.09 16.50
C ALA A 189 11.63 -6.38 17.48
N ILE A 190 12.89 -6.84 17.59
CA ILE A 190 13.91 -6.20 18.42
C ILE A 190 14.23 -4.79 17.92
N ASP A 191 14.42 -4.60 16.61
CA ASP A 191 14.70 -3.28 16.02
C ASP A 191 13.53 -2.29 16.24
N VAL A 192 12.29 -2.76 16.08
CA VAL A 192 11.07 -1.98 16.33
C VAL A 192 10.95 -1.64 17.82
N ALA A 193 11.14 -2.61 18.72
CA ALA A 193 11.11 -2.41 20.17
C ALA A 193 12.19 -1.38 20.63
N GLY A 194 13.39 -1.43 20.04
CA GLY A 194 14.44 -0.44 20.31
C GLY A 194 14.02 0.99 19.95
N ARG A 195 13.23 1.15 18.88
CA ARG A 195 12.70 2.48 18.49
C ARG A 195 11.61 2.97 19.44
N TYR A 196 10.74 2.06 19.92
CA TYR A 196 9.81 2.40 21.00
C TYR A 196 10.58 2.83 22.25
N ALA A 197 11.56 2.06 22.68
CA ALA A 197 12.37 2.37 23.85
C ALA A 197 13.02 3.76 23.73
N ALA A 198 13.63 4.05 22.58
CA ALA A 198 14.27 5.35 22.35
C ALA A 198 13.29 6.52 22.30
N ASN A 199 12.11 6.36 21.69
CA ASN A 199 11.11 7.43 21.57
C ASN A 199 10.41 7.72 22.90
N PHE A 200 10.12 6.69 23.69
CA PHE A 200 9.43 6.83 24.97
C PHE A 200 10.40 7.04 26.15
N GLY A 201 11.71 7.01 25.91
CA GLY A 201 12.72 7.20 26.95
C GLY A 201 12.74 6.07 27.98
N VAL A 202 12.36 4.85 27.59
CA VAL A 202 12.34 3.67 28.45
C VAL A 202 13.45 2.70 28.07
N THR A 203 13.83 1.83 29.01
CA THR A 203 14.75 0.72 28.75
C THR A 203 13.97 -0.59 28.71
N LEU A 204 14.26 -1.42 27.72
CA LEU A 204 13.70 -2.75 27.58
C LEU A 204 14.85 -3.75 27.68
N ASP A 205 14.77 -4.67 28.64
CA ASP A 205 15.82 -5.66 28.87
C ASP A 205 16.05 -6.52 27.61
N GLY A 206 17.33 -6.68 27.25
CA GLY A 206 17.72 -7.43 26.07
C GLY A 206 17.48 -6.73 24.71
N VAL A 207 17.00 -5.47 24.72
CA VAL A 207 16.80 -4.69 23.51
C VAL A 207 17.91 -3.66 23.37
N PRO A 208 18.81 -3.78 22.36
CA PRO A 208 19.82 -2.79 22.11
C PRO A 208 19.21 -1.47 21.61
N PRO A 209 19.85 -0.32 21.89
CA PRO A 209 19.40 0.94 21.31
C PRO A 209 19.41 0.85 19.78
N PRO A 210 18.49 1.54 19.10
CA PRO A 210 18.39 1.48 17.64
C PRO A 210 19.70 1.91 17.01
N GLN A 211 20.26 1.05 16.17
CA GLN A 211 21.45 1.37 15.43
C GLN A 211 21.13 2.48 14.43
N GLN A 212 21.52 3.70 14.75
CA GLN A 212 21.58 4.77 13.75
C GLN A 212 22.68 4.36 12.75
N ARG A 213 22.29 3.68 11.66
CA ARG A 213 23.21 3.55 10.54
C ARG A 213 23.64 4.97 10.17
N ARG A 214 24.91 5.31 10.41
CA ARG A 214 25.48 6.54 9.87
C ARG A 214 25.16 6.52 8.38
N ARG A 215 24.27 7.42 7.95
CA ARG A 215 24.11 7.67 6.50
C ARG A 215 25.55 7.77 5.97
N PRO A 216 25.93 7.04 4.93
CA PRO A 216 27.22 7.25 4.29
C PRO A 216 27.29 8.76 4.12
N GLN A 217 28.26 9.37 4.78
CA GLN A 217 28.47 10.81 4.66
C GLN A 217 28.78 10.99 3.18
N GLN A 218 27.75 11.44 2.46
CA GLN A 218 27.85 11.68 1.04
C GLN A 218 29.00 12.67 0.96
N SER A 219 30.18 12.18 0.59
CA SER A 219 31.35 13.03 0.41
C SER A 219 30.84 14.17 -0.46
N ARG A 220 30.91 15.40 0.07
CA ARG A 220 30.61 16.60 -0.71
C ARG A 220 31.72 16.71 -1.77
N GLY A 221 31.79 15.72 -2.63
CA GLY A 221 32.53 15.82 -3.88
C GLY A 221 31.88 16.94 -4.67
N ILE A 222 32.70 17.84 -5.19
CA ILE A 222 32.26 18.92 -6.06
C ILE A 222 31.43 18.25 -7.18
N PRO A 223 30.13 18.58 -7.31
CA PRO A 223 29.29 17.95 -8.32
C PRO A 223 29.93 18.16 -9.71
N PRO A 224 29.96 17.15 -10.59
CA PRO A 224 30.68 17.20 -11.85
C PRO A 224 30.27 18.40 -12.72
N PHE A 225 29.04 18.89 -12.59
CA PHE A 225 28.61 20.11 -13.30
C PHE A 225 29.36 21.36 -12.83
N MET A 226 29.75 21.45 -11.56
CA MET A 226 30.56 22.59 -11.05
C MET A 226 31.97 22.58 -11.63
N ILE A 227 32.54 21.39 -11.88
CA ILE A 227 33.84 21.25 -12.55
C ILE A 227 33.72 21.74 -14.00
N VAL A 228 32.67 21.30 -14.70
CA VAL A 228 32.39 21.76 -16.07
C VAL A 228 32.15 23.27 -16.11
N LEU A 229 31.37 23.80 -15.17
CA LEU A 229 31.12 25.25 -15.07
C LEU A 229 32.43 26.02 -14.85
N ALA A 230 33.27 25.55 -13.92
CA ALA A 230 34.59 26.17 -13.67
C ALA A 230 35.50 26.13 -14.90
N LEU A 231 35.50 25.04 -15.66
CA LEU A 231 36.26 24.94 -16.92
C LEU A 231 35.73 25.86 -18.00
N VAL A 232 34.41 26.03 -18.13
CA VAL A 232 33.78 26.96 -19.08
C VAL A 232 34.13 28.39 -18.70
N VAL A 233 34.05 28.76 -17.43
CA VAL A 233 34.44 30.11 -16.95
C VAL A 233 35.94 30.36 -17.19
N LEU A 234 36.80 29.39 -16.87
CA LEU A 234 38.25 29.49 -17.09
C LEU A 234 38.56 29.66 -18.58
N PHE A 235 37.93 28.86 -19.46
CA PHE A 235 38.07 28.96 -20.89
C PHE A 235 37.59 30.32 -21.43
N SER A 236 36.46 30.82 -20.92
CA SER A 236 35.93 32.15 -21.27
C SER A 236 36.87 33.26 -20.86
N LEU A 237 37.50 33.18 -19.70
CA LEU A 237 38.49 34.17 -19.24
C LEU A 237 39.78 34.11 -20.08
N LEU A 238 40.24 32.92 -20.44
CA LEU A 238 41.42 32.76 -21.31
C LEU A 238 41.19 33.27 -22.74
N THR A 239 39.98 33.11 -23.28
CA THR A 239 39.63 33.62 -24.60
C THR A 239 39.30 35.12 -24.62
N ALA A 240 38.84 35.66 -23.49
CA ALA A 240 38.56 37.11 -23.34
C ALA A 240 39.83 37.99 -23.31
N SER A 241 41.01 37.41 -23.03
CA SER A 241 42.27 38.16 -22.97
C SER A 241 42.92 38.45 -24.34
N GLY A 242 42.34 37.97 -25.45
CA GLY A 242 42.93 38.07 -26.79
C GLY A 242 42.01 38.79 -27.84
N GLY A 243 41.56 40.04 -27.64
CA GLY A 243 40.78 40.65 -28.72
C GLY A 243 40.33 42.10 -28.45
N ARG A 244 41.01 42.99 -29.11
CA ARG A 244 40.69 44.45 -29.20
C ARG A 244 39.25 44.71 -29.61
N ARG A 245 38.56 45.53 -28.79
CA ARG A 245 37.50 46.48 -29.10
C ARG A 245 36.78 46.34 -30.47
N ARG A 246 35.51 45.86 -30.42
CA ARG A 246 34.46 46.40 -31.30
C ARG A 246 33.21 46.60 -30.48
N ARG A 247 32.76 47.89 -30.42
CA ARG A 247 31.49 48.30 -29.89
C ARG A 247 30.38 47.67 -30.76
N GLY A 248 29.52 46.89 -30.13
CA GLY A 248 28.29 46.41 -30.73
C GLY A 248 27.24 46.33 -29.66
N CYS A 249 26.19 47.12 -29.77
CA CYS A 249 25.02 47.08 -28.88
C CYS A 249 24.37 45.71 -28.99
N VAL A 250 24.31 44.97 -27.88
CA VAL A 250 23.53 43.75 -27.78
C VAL A 250 22.20 44.12 -27.16
N GLY A 251 21.14 43.90 -27.94
CA GLY A 251 19.77 44.22 -27.62
C GLY A 251 19.27 43.48 -26.37
N CYS A 252 18.43 44.15 -25.65
CA CYS A 252 17.67 43.65 -24.52
C CYS A 252 16.78 42.48 -24.94
N ILE A 253 17.03 41.31 -24.42
CA ILE A 253 16.08 40.18 -24.50
C ILE A 253 15.23 40.22 -23.23
N PRO A 254 13.91 40.41 -23.31
CA PRO A 254 13.04 40.30 -22.16
C PRO A 254 12.86 38.81 -21.83
N ILE A 255 13.29 38.40 -20.64
CA ILE A 255 13.04 37.06 -20.09
C ILE A 255 11.67 37.12 -19.40
N PRO A 256 10.67 36.36 -19.85
CA PRO A 256 9.43 36.22 -19.09
C PRO A 256 9.69 35.31 -17.86
N VAL A 257 9.50 35.87 -16.68
CA VAL A 257 9.53 35.13 -15.44
C VAL A 257 8.12 34.54 -15.20
N PRO A 258 7.94 33.23 -15.19
CA PRO A 258 6.66 32.64 -14.75
C PRO A 258 6.57 32.77 -13.24
N GLY A 259 5.61 33.53 -12.75
CA GLY A 259 5.28 33.57 -11.32
C GLY A 259 4.61 32.29 -10.90
N PRO A 260 4.85 31.83 -9.63
CA PRO A 260 4.20 30.63 -9.11
C PRO A 260 2.72 30.89 -8.88
N PRO A 261 1.82 29.93 -9.22
CA PRO A 261 0.42 30.03 -8.83
C PRO A 261 0.28 29.76 -7.33
N LEU A 262 -0.25 30.73 -6.62
CA LEU A 262 -0.76 30.56 -5.26
C LEU A 262 -2.04 29.73 -5.32
N GLY A 263 -1.91 28.42 -5.11
CA GLY A 263 -3.02 27.49 -4.93
C GLY A 263 -3.39 27.37 -3.46
N GLY A 264 -4.60 27.84 -3.12
CA GLY A 264 -5.14 27.78 -1.77
C GLY A 264 -5.40 26.35 -1.31
N TRP A 265 -5.04 26.09 -0.09
CA TRP A 265 -5.34 24.85 0.62
C TRP A 265 -6.75 24.95 1.21
N HIS A 266 -7.69 24.19 0.69
CA HIS A 266 -8.97 23.98 1.34
C HIS A 266 -8.86 22.77 2.26
N SER A 267 -8.88 23.03 3.55
CA SER A 267 -9.10 22.01 4.57
C SER A 267 -10.57 21.62 4.58
N GLY A 268 -10.88 20.41 4.13
CA GLY A 268 -12.19 19.78 4.26
C GLY A 268 -12.17 18.78 5.41
N GLY A 269 -12.73 19.16 6.55
CA GLY A 269 -13.05 18.25 7.64
C GLY A 269 -14.24 17.39 7.27
N GLY A 270 -14.16 16.06 7.45
CA GLY A 270 -15.24 15.12 7.34
C GLY A 270 -15.09 14.07 8.42
N GLY A 271 -15.75 14.30 9.55
CA GLY A 271 -15.90 13.31 10.60
C GLY A 271 -16.99 12.33 10.20
N PHE A 272 -16.70 11.02 10.28
CA PHE A 272 -17.71 9.99 10.36
C PHE A 272 -17.44 9.12 11.59
N GLY A 273 -18.22 9.37 12.64
CA GLY A 273 -18.39 8.46 13.74
C GLY A 273 -19.28 7.31 13.28
N GLY A 274 -18.86 6.06 13.58
CA GLY A 274 -19.65 4.86 13.42
C GLY A 274 -19.15 3.83 14.41
N GLY A 275 -19.76 3.81 15.60
CA GLY A 275 -19.57 2.78 16.59
C GLY A 275 -20.34 1.54 16.18
N PHE A 276 -19.69 0.37 16.23
CA PHE A 276 -20.36 -0.92 16.35
C PHE A 276 -19.69 -1.68 17.48
N GLY A 277 -20.47 -1.82 18.58
CA GLY A 277 -20.15 -2.74 19.63
C GLY A 277 -20.54 -4.16 19.22
N GLY A 278 -19.88 -5.14 19.79
CA GLY A 278 -20.34 -6.52 19.67
C GLY A 278 -19.32 -7.55 20.11
N GLY A 279 -19.55 -8.15 21.28
CA GLY A 279 -19.65 -9.57 21.41
C GLY A 279 -18.42 -10.31 21.95
N GLY A 280 -18.50 -10.67 23.23
CA GLY A 280 -17.51 -11.45 23.96
C GLY A 280 -17.37 -12.89 23.46
N GLY A 281 -16.18 -13.37 23.64
CA GLY A 281 -15.76 -14.75 23.65
C GLY A 281 -14.39 -14.72 24.29
N GLY A 282 -14.17 -15.55 25.34
CA GLY A 282 -12.95 -15.59 26.13
C GLY A 282 -11.71 -15.82 25.28
N GLY A 283 -11.06 -14.76 24.91
CA GLY A 283 -9.89 -14.66 24.07
C GLY A 283 -9.13 -13.39 24.41
N PHE A 284 -8.09 -13.11 23.65
CA PHE A 284 -7.31 -11.90 23.71
C PHE A 284 -8.19 -10.66 23.86
N GLY A 285 -7.95 -9.85 24.92
CA GLY A 285 -8.78 -8.69 25.30
C GLY A 285 -8.76 -7.53 24.33
N GLY A 286 -8.14 -7.70 23.15
CA GLY A 286 -8.00 -6.68 22.12
C GLY A 286 -6.79 -5.77 22.34
N PHE A 287 -6.52 -4.92 21.36
CA PHE A 287 -5.50 -3.88 21.42
C PHE A 287 -6.07 -2.57 22.02
N GLY A 288 -5.25 -1.54 22.11
CA GLY A 288 -5.60 -0.29 22.80
C GLY A 288 -6.74 0.55 22.24
N GLY A 289 -7.44 0.07 21.18
CA GLY A 289 -8.66 0.69 20.69
C GLY A 289 -8.46 1.82 19.67
N GLY A 290 -7.21 2.17 19.35
CA GLY A 290 -6.88 3.30 18.48
C GLY A 290 -7.28 3.11 17.01
N GLY A 291 -6.58 2.26 16.30
CA GLY A 291 -6.83 2.01 14.86
C GLY A 291 -6.56 3.19 13.92
N GLY A 292 -5.87 4.21 14.40
CA GLY A 292 -5.47 5.39 13.61
C GLY A 292 -4.31 5.09 12.68
N PHE A 293 -4.57 4.38 11.58
CA PHE A 293 -3.61 4.07 10.53
C PHE A 293 -3.94 4.88 9.27
N SER A 294 -2.93 5.57 8.72
CA SER A 294 -3.02 6.42 7.51
C SER A 294 -2.45 5.75 6.27
N GLY A 295 -1.81 4.61 6.41
CA GLY A 295 -1.07 3.94 5.34
C GLY A 295 0.42 4.28 5.36
N GLY A 296 0.93 4.80 6.48
CA GLY A 296 2.36 4.93 6.72
C GLY A 296 3.02 3.57 6.88
N GLY A 297 4.31 3.54 6.64
CA GLY A 297 5.10 2.32 6.75
C GLY A 297 5.86 1.97 5.48
N GLY A 298 6.66 0.95 5.54
CA GLY A 298 7.49 0.52 4.42
C GLY A 298 7.75 -0.98 4.47
N GLY A 299 8.23 -1.50 3.37
CA GLY A 299 8.45 -2.93 3.26
C GLY A 299 9.49 -3.29 2.21
N SER A 300 9.66 -4.59 2.03
CA SER A 300 10.43 -5.20 0.96
C SER A 300 9.81 -6.52 0.54
N ASN A 301 10.08 -6.91 -0.68
CA ASN A 301 9.76 -8.22 -1.21
C ASN A 301 11.06 -8.96 -1.59
N TRP A 302 10.98 -10.31 -1.74
CA TRP A 302 12.12 -11.16 -2.12
C TRP A 302 11.73 -12.35 -3.00
#